data_6eeaa028b41b3399d8d1a7d7a41c1662
#
_entry.id   6eeaa028b41b3399d8d1a7d7a41c1662
#
_cell.length_a   1.000
_cell.length_b   1.000
_cell.length_c   1.000
_cell.angle_alpha   90.00
_cell.angle_beta   90.00
_cell.angle_gamma   90.00
#
_symmetry.space_group_name_H-M   'P 1'
#
loop_
_entity.id
_entity.type
_entity.pdbx_description
1 polymer ?
#
loop_
_entity_poly.entity_id
_entity_poly.type
_entity_poly.pdbx_seq_one_letter_code
_entity_poly.pdbx_strand_id
1 'polypeptide(L)'
;GGLRDLHELMWTSRVTHGKATLKDLTEIGAIPERDAKAINAAYDFLTRVRNEIHFLTNRKSDLLSLDLQQQVARNLRYADTPEQQASELFMHDYYLHARRLHRLCETHLQRAAAKQEKTPEKKSWFSRSRSSSRIAPAIGGFVMRDGELDVADTNETLDGNRMMMAFSYAQATGANLSSALQETMQAALPSVNKTFRSSPEAAQAFLKMLRAKGRVAAGLRLMHELDFLGKFLPEFGRVTCLVQHDLYHRYTVDEHTLRTIEALDDLANSRSKTLERYRGVFSQIADTATLHLGLLMHDI
;
A
#
# COMPACT_ATOMS: atom_id res chain seq x y z
N GLY A 1 -7.60 0.99 -7.36
CA GLY A 1 -7.98 2.33 -6.90
C GLY A 1 -8.59 3.17 -8.01
N GLY A 2 -9.41 4.13 -7.65
CA GLY A 2 -10.00 5.05 -8.61
C GLY A 2 -11.16 5.86 -8.04
N LEU A 3 -11.94 6.49 -8.93
CA LEU A 3 -13.03 7.38 -8.53
C LEU A 3 -14.09 6.73 -7.62
N ARG A 4 -14.24 5.40 -7.69
CA ARG A 4 -15.19 4.66 -6.87
C ARG A 4 -14.82 4.66 -5.39
N ASP A 5 -13.53 4.65 -5.07
CA ASP A 5 -13.06 4.68 -3.68
C ASP A 5 -13.49 5.96 -2.97
N LEU A 6 -13.42 7.11 -3.67
CA LEU A 6 -13.94 8.37 -3.12
C LEU A 6 -15.46 8.32 -2.92
N HIS A 7 -16.21 7.77 -3.88
CA HIS A 7 -17.66 7.65 -3.73
C HIS A 7 -18.02 6.79 -2.52
N GLU A 8 -17.32 5.69 -2.29
CA GLU A 8 -17.52 4.83 -1.12
C GLU A 8 -17.24 5.58 0.19
N LEU A 9 -16.12 6.32 0.26
CA LEU A 9 -15.81 7.17 1.39
C LEU A 9 -16.92 8.21 1.65
N MET A 10 -17.42 8.87 0.59
CA MET A 10 -18.46 9.89 0.71
C MET A 10 -19.80 9.30 1.17
N TRP A 11 -20.20 8.14 0.63
CA TRP A 11 -21.44 7.47 1.03
C TRP A 11 -21.36 6.99 2.49
N THR A 12 -20.27 6.35 2.86
CA THR A 12 -20.04 5.92 4.25
C THR A 12 -20.06 7.11 5.20
N SER A 13 -19.39 8.20 4.84
CA SER A 13 -19.37 9.42 5.65
C SER A 13 -20.75 10.06 5.79
N ARG A 14 -21.58 10.00 4.76
CA ARG A 14 -22.97 10.48 4.83
C ARG A 14 -23.79 9.68 5.82
N VAL A 15 -23.59 8.37 5.85
CA VAL A 15 -24.30 7.48 6.80
C VAL A 15 -23.79 7.68 8.23
N THR A 16 -22.48 7.81 8.41
CA THR A 16 -21.86 7.85 9.76
C THR A 16 -21.88 9.23 10.40
N HIS A 17 -21.74 10.29 9.61
CA HIS A 17 -21.60 11.67 10.10
C HIS A 17 -22.68 12.63 9.61
N GLY A 18 -23.58 12.17 8.74
CA GLY A 18 -24.54 13.06 8.07
C GLY A 18 -23.89 14.06 7.10
N LYS A 19 -22.60 13.86 6.78
CA LYS A 19 -21.77 14.75 5.98
C LYS A 19 -21.34 14.04 4.68
N ALA A 20 -21.38 14.76 3.56
CA ALA A 20 -21.17 14.18 2.25
C ALA A 20 -20.10 14.89 1.41
N THR A 21 -19.36 15.86 1.97
CA THR A 21 -18.28 16.54 1.26
C THR A 21 -16.97 16.45 2.02
N LEU A 22 -15.84 16.45 1.29
CA LEU A 22 -14.51 16.45 1.92
C LEU A 22 -14.33 17.69 2.82
N LYS A 23 -14.91 18.83 2.43
CA LYS A 23 -14.89 20.04 3.23
C LYS A 23 -15.56 19.83 4.59
N ASP A 24 -16.79 19.29 4.57
CA ASP A 24 -17.51 18.98 5.81
C ASP A 24 -16.73 18.02 6.70
N LEU A 25 -16.10 16.99 6.11
CA LEU A 25 -15.30 16.00 6.85
C LEU A 25 -14.04 16.61 7.46
N THR A 26 -13.46 17.60 6.80
CA THR A 26 -12.33 18.36 7.33
C THR A 26 -12.77 19.24 8.50
N GLU A 27 -13.89 19.93 8.36
CA GLU A 27 -14.45 20.81 9.40
C GLU A 27 -14.77 20.07 10.72
N ILE A 28 -15.23 18.81 10.62
CA ILE A 28 -15.49 17.97 11.82
C ILE A 28 -14.25 17.17 12.26
N GLY A 29 -13.09 17.39 11.63
CA GLY A 29 -11.84 16.70 11.98
C GLY A 29 -11.82 15.20 11.64
N ALA A 30 -12.72 14.72 10.78
CA ALA A 30 -12.76 13.31 10.34
C ALA A 30 -11.65 13.00 9.36
N ILE A 31 -11.27 13.98 8.52
CA ILE A 31 -10.18 13.88 7.53
C ILE A 31 -9.26 15.10 7.72
N PRO A 32 -7.94 14.92 7.86
CA PRO A 32 -6.98 16.02 7.89
C PRO A 32 -7.02 16.84 6.59
N GLU A 33 -6.83 18.15 6.68
CA GLU A 33 -6.85 19.06 5.52
C GLU A 33 -5.83 18.63 4.44
N ARG A 34 -4.67 18.15 4.86
CA ARG A 34 -3.62 17.62 3.97
C ARG A 34 -4.15 16.47 3.10
N ASP A 35 -4.88 15.53 3.71
CA ASP A 35 -5.41 14.35 3.04
C ASP A 35 -6.58 14.73 2.12
N ALA A 36 -7.45 15.64 2.57
CA ALA A 36 -8.54 16.18 1.75
C ALA A 36 -8.02 16.88 0.48
N LYS A 37 -6.94 17.67 0.59
CA LYS A 37 -6.29 18.30 -0.58
C LYS A 37 -5.72 17.24 -1.53
N ALA A 38 -5.08 16.20 -1.00
CA ALA A 38 -4.51 15.12 -1.81
C ALA A 38 -5.59 14.30 -2.52
N ILE A 39 -6.70 13.99 -1.84
CA ILE A 39 -7.88 13.32 -2.41
C ILE A 39 -8.46 14.16 -3.54
N ASN A 40 -8.69 15.47 -3.31
CA ASN A 40 -9.26 16.36 -4.34
C ASN A 40 -8.36 16.44 -5.59
N ALA A 41 -7.04 16.55 -5.41
CA ALA A 41 -6.10 16.59 -6.53
C ALA A 41 -6.13 15.30 -7.35
N ALA A 42 -6.18 14.14 -6.68
CA ALA A 42 -6.28 12.85 -7.35
C ALA A 42 -7.64 12.68 -8.06
N TYR A 43 -8.73 13.10 -7.42
CA TYR A 43 -10.06 13.06 -8.01
C TYR A 43 -10.18 13.95 -9.26
N ASP A 44 -9.66 15.19 -9.19
CA ASP A 44 -9.64 16.09 -10.35
C ASP A 44 -8.88 15.46 -11.51
N PHE A 45 -7.67 14.97 -11.26
CA PHE A 45 -6.86 14.33 -12.30
C PHE A 45 -7.58 13.14 -12.94
N LEU A 46 -8.08 12.20 -12.15
CA LEU A 46 -8.76 11.00 -12.66
C LEU A 46 -10.07 11.36 -13.39
N THR A 47 -10.78 12.40 -12.94
CA THR A 47 -12.00 12.90 -13.62
C THR A 47 -11.66 13.53 -14.96
N ARG A 48 -10.58 14.29 -15.06
CA ARG A 48 -10.10 14.85 -16.33
C ARG A 48 -9.72 13.75 -17.32
N VAL A 49 -9.00 12.71 -16.86
CA VAL A 49 -8.69 11.54 -17.68
C VAL A 49 -9.96 10.87 -18.20
N ARG A 50 -10.93 10.63 -17.31
CA ARG A 50 -12.22 10.01 -17.69
C ARG A 50 -12.98 10.83 -18.70
N ASN A 51 -13.06 12.14 -18.51
CA ASN A 51 -13.74 13.03 -19.44
C ASN A 51 -13.05 13.02 -20.82
N GLU A 52 -11.72 13.01 -20.84
CA GLU A 52 -10.96 12.94 -22.08
C GLU A 52 -11.24 11.65 -22.86
N ILE A 53 -11.30 10.49 -22.17
CA ILE A 53 -11.71 9.22 -22.78
C ILE A 53 -13.12 9.34 -23.39
N HIS A 54 -14.07 9.96 -22.67
CA HIS A 54 -15.43 10.16 -23.18
C HIS A 54 -15.47 11.05 -24.43
N PHE A 55 -14.67 12.11 -24.47
CA PHE A 55 -14.57 12.98 -25.64
C PHE A 55 -13.96 12.24 -26.84
N LEU A 56 -12.85 11.53 -26.63
CA LEU A 56 -12.18 10.80 -27.71
C LEU A 56 -13.04 9.65 -28.26
N THR A 57 -13.80 8.98 -27.43
CA THR A 57 -14.63 7.83 -27.84
C THR A 57 -16.06 8.21 -28.23
N ASN A 58 -16.43 9.46 -28.02
CA ASN A 58 -17.83 9.98 -28.19
C ASN A 58 -18.90 9.12 -27.49
N ARG A 59 -18.52 8.49 -26.37
CA ARG A 59 -19.39 7.63 -25.54
C ARG A 59 -18.91 7.55 -24.10
N LYS A 60 -19.79 7.14 -23.19
CA LYS A 60 -19.41 6.81 -21.80
C LYS A 60 -18.60 5.52 -21.81
N SER A 61 -17.28 5.63 -21.68
CA SER A 61 -16.34 4.53 -21.62
C SER A 61 -15.32 4.76 -20.50
N ASP A 62 -15.10 3.78 -19.67
CA ASP A 62 -14.07 3.81 -18.61
C ASP A 62 -12.84 2.95 -18.99
N LEU A 63 -12.78 2.48 -20.26
CA LEU A 63 -11.66 1.68 -20.76
C LEU A 63 -10.57 2.60 -21.32
N LEU A 64 -9.41 2.59 -20.69
CA LEU A 64 -8.20 3.29 -21.12
C LEU A 64 -7.28 2.28 -21.86
N SER A 65 -7.58 2.00 -23.15
CA SER A 65 -6.75 1.14 -24.00
C SER A 65 -5.40 1.80 -24.32
N LEU A 66 -4.42 1.01 -24.77
CA LEU A 66 -3.08 1.51 -25.12
C LEU A 66 -3.12 2.65 -26.14
N ASP A 67 -3.96 2.55 -27.17
CA ASP A 67 -4.13 3.62 -28.18
C ASP A 67 -4.71 4.90 -27.58
N LEU A 68 -5.65 4.76 -26.63
CA LEU A 68 -6.23 5.91 -25.92
C LEU A 68 -5.23 6.54 -24.96
N GLN A 69 -4.34 5.76 -24.33
CA GLN A 69 -3.31 6.31 -23.45
C GLN A 69 -2.44 7.34 -24.15
N GLN A 70 -2.01 7.06 -25.40
CA GLN A 70 -1.22 8.01 -26.17
C GLN A 70 -1.98 9.28 -26.51
N GLN A 71 -3.26 9.16 -26.91
CA GLN A 71 -4.09 10.30 -27.24
C GLN A 71 -4.40 11.17 -26.03
N VAL A 72 -4.81 10.52 -24.90
CA VAL A 72 -5.07 11.20 -23.64
C VAL A 72 -3.82 11.91 -23.12
N ALA A 73 -2.65 11.26 -23.18
CA ALA A 73 -1.38 11.86 -22.78
C ALA A 73 -1.12 13.18 -23.53
N ARG A 74 -1.24 13.18 -24.87
CA ARG A 74 -1.05 14.38 -25.71
C ARG A 74 -2.05 15.49 -25.36
N ASN A 75 -3.33 15.14 -25.22
CA ASN A 75 -4.39 16.10 -24.91
C ASN A 75 -4.24 16.70 -23.50
N LEU A 76 -3.69 15.93 -22.55
CA LEU A 76 -3.33 16.40 -21.22
C LEU A 76 -1.93 17.07 -21.16
N ARG A 77 -1.29 17.28 -22.34
CA ARG A 77 -0.03 18.02 -22.53
C ARG A 77 1.21 17.31 -21.97
N TYR A 78 1.20 15.98 -21.88
CA TYR A 78 2.43 15.22 -21.68
C TYR A 78 3.24 15.24 -22.99
N ALA A 79 4.56 15.32 -22.86
CA ALA A 79 5.51 15.30 -23.96
C ALA A 79 6.57 14.21 -23.76
N ASP A 80 7.06 13.67 -24.86
CA ASP A 80 8.15 12.71 -24.82
C ASP A 80 9.40 13.36 -24.23
N THR A 81 10.15 12.57 -23.45
CA THR A 81 11.50 12.91 -22.97
C THR A 81 12.52 11.98 -23.64
N PRO A 82 13.85 12.22 -23.50
CA PRO A 82 14.85 11.28 -24.00
C PRO A 82 14.73 9.86 -23.42
N GLU A 83 14.20 9.75 -22.19
CA GLU A 83 14.15 8.52 -21.42
C GLU A 83 12.77 7.85 -21.45
N GLN A 84 11.68 8.61 -21.67
CA GLN A 84 10.31 8.11 -21.49
C GLN A 84 9.34 8.71 -22.52
N GLN A 85 8.37 7.92 -22.96
CA GLN A 85 7.27 8.39 -23.78
C GLN A 85 6.24 9.18 -22.98
N ALA A 86 5.53 10.09 -23.65
CA ALA A 86 4.44 10.86 -23.04
C ALA A 86 3.35 9.96 -22.40
N SER A 87 3.06 8.82 -23.02
CA SER A 87 2.13 7.83 -22.50
C SER A 87 2.61 7.16 -21.21
N GLU A 88 3.90 6.91 -21.07
CA GLU A 88 4.48 6.33 -19.86
C GLU A 88 4.45 7.32 -18.70
N LEU A 89 4.84 8.58 -18.96
CA LEU A 89 4.76 9.67 -17.97
C LEU A 89 3.32 9.89 -17.51
N PHE A 90 2.36 9.92 -18.45
CA PHE A 90 0.95 10.04 -18.15
C PHE A 90 0.44 8.87 -17.30
N MET A 91 0.77 7.63 -17.68
CA MET A 91 0.33 6.45 -16.95
C MET A 91 0.99 6.32 -15.59
N HIS A 92 2.24 6.76 -15.44
CA HIS A 92 2.88 6.88 -14.13
C HIS A 92 2.08 7.80 -13.20
N ASP A 93 1.73 9.01 -13.65
CA ASP A 93 0.91 9.94 -12.87
C ASP A 93 -0.49 9.37 -12.59
N TYR A 94 -1.09 8.70 -13.57
CA TYR A 94 -2.38 8.02 -13.41
C TYR A 94 -2.35 7.00 -12.26
N TYR A 95 -1.35 6.12 -12.23
CA TYR A 95 -1.23 5.13 -11.18
C TYR A 95 -0.86 5.74 -9.83
N LEU A 96 -0.03 6.80 -9.80
CA LEU A 96 0.26 7.52 -8.56
C LEU A 96 -0.99 8.15 -7.94
N HIS A 97 -1.82 8.81 -8.77
CA HIS A 97 -3.08 9.41 -8.31
C HIS A 97 -4.08 8.34 -7.87
N ALA A 98 -4.24 7.26 -8.64
CA ALA A 98 -5.13 6.15 -8.29
C ALA A 98 -4.71 5.47 -6.99
N ARG A 99 -3.41 5.18 -6.81
CA ARG A 99 -2.85 4.60 -5.59
C ARG A 99 -3.04 5.52 -4.39
N ARG A 100 -2.76 6.82 -4.54
CA ARG A 100 -2.93 7.80 -3.46
C ARG A 100 -4.40 7.90 -3.03
N LEU A 101 -5.31 7.99 -4.01
CA LEU A 101 -6.74 8.08 -3.74
C LEU A 101 -7.23 6.84 -2.99
N HIS A 102 -6.90 5.64 -3.50
CA HIS A 102 -7.28 4.37 -2.88
C HIS A 102 -6.80 4.31 -1.42
N ARG A 103 -5.50 4.52 -1.18
CA ARG A 103 -4.91 4.43 0.15
C ARG A 103 -5.55 5.40 1.16
N LEU A 104 -5.74 6.67 0.76
CA LEU A 104 -6.34 7.65 1.66
C LEU A 104 -7.80 7.31 1.96
N CYS A 105 -8.58 6.93 0.95
CA CYS A 105 -9.97 6.53 1.15
C CYS A 105 -10.08 5.30 2.06
N GLU A 106 -9.27 4.26 1.81
CA GLU A 106 -9.22 3.04 2.62
C GLU A 106 -8.89 3.34 4.08
N THR A 107 -7.85 4.14 4.33
CA THR A 107 -7.45 4.53 5.69
C THR A 107 -8.61 5.22 6.43
N HIS A 108 -9.31 6.14 5.78
CA HIS A 108 -10.41 6.85 6.42
C HIS A 108 -11.67 5.98 6.60
N LEU A 109 -11.92 5.03 5.69
CA LEU A 109 -13.00 4.05 5.82
C LEU A 109 -12.75 3.11 7.01
N GLN A 110 -11.54 2.58 7.14
CA GLN A 110 -11.15 1.72 8.27
C GLN A 110 -11.29 2.45 9.60
N ARG A 111 -10.89 3.72 9.68
CA ARG A 111 -11.11 4.56 10.87
C ARG A 111 -12.58 4.75 11.22
N ALA A 112 -13.41 4.98 10.21
CA ALA A 112 -14.84 5.15 10.41
C ALA A 112 -15.48 3.85 10.96
N ALA A 113 -15.09 2.70 10.43
CA ALA A 113 -15.52 1.39 10.90
C ALA A 113 -15.09 1.13 12.36
N ALA A 114 -13.82 1.35 12.69
CA ALA A 114 -13.29 1.16 14.04
C ALA A 114 -13.94 2.05 15.10
N LYS A 115 -14.39 3.26 14.71
CA LYS A 115 -15.15 4.16 15.61
C LYS A 115 -16.56 3.67 15.85
N GLN A 116 -17.23 3.08 14.87
CA GLN A 116 -18.58 2.53 15.01
C GLN A 116 -18.61 1.33 15.95
N GLU A 117 -17.63 0.43 15.88
CA GLU A 117 -17.56 -0.72 16.79
C GLU A 117 -17.36 -0.34 18.26
N LYS A 118 -16.76 0.83 18.52
CA LYS A 118 -16.55 1.36 19.88
C LYS A 118 -17.76 2.10 20.45
N THR A 119 -18.77 2.42 19.64
CA THR A 119 -20.01 3.04 20.13
C THR A 119 -20.89 1.93 20.71
N PRO A 120 -21.18 1.93 22.05
CA PRO A 120 -22.00 0.88 22.63
C PRO A 120 -23.44 1.07 22.15
N GLU A 121 -23.83 0.36 21.09
CA GLU A 121 -25.26 0.06 20.94
C GLU A 121 -25.73 -0.58 22.25
N LYS A 122 -26.93 -0.19 22.72
CA LYS A 122 -27.57 -0.76 23.88
C LYS A 122 -27.68 -2.30 23.71
N LYS A 123 -26.56 -3.00 23.96
CA LYS A 123 -26.55 -4.46 23.96
C LYS A 123 -27.46 -4.92 25.07
N SER A 124 -28.50 -5.63 24.69
CA SER A 124 -29.40 -6.37 25.56
C SER A 124 -28.60 -7.02 26.69
N TRP A 125 -29.07 -6.89 27.92
CA TRP A 125 -28.47 -7.45 29.14
C TRP A 125 -28.04 -8.93 29.05
N PHE A 126 -28.59 -9.71 28.13
CA PHE A 126 -28.28 -11.13 27.98
C PHE A 126 -27.01 -11.47 27.20
N SER A 127 -26.30 -10.51 26.63
CA SER A 127 -25.04 -10.74 25.89
C SER A 127 -23.83 -10.20 26.67
N ARG A 128 -23.63 -10.62 27.91
CA ARG A 128 -22.36 -10.49 28.65
C ARG A 128 -21.37 -11.60 28.21
N SER A 129 -21.08 -11.73 26.94
CA SER A 129 -19.83 -12.31 26.53
C SER A 129 -18.77 -11.19 26.67
N ARG A 130 -17.90 -11.32 27.65
CA ARG A 130 -16.71 -10.49 27.83
C ARG A 130 -15.84 -10.64 26.58
N SER A 131 -16.00 -9.76 25.62
CA SER A 131 -14.95 -9.45 24.65
C SER A 131 -13.87 -8.71 25.45
N SER A 132 -13.09 -9.44 26.22
CA SER A 132 -11.80 -8.93 26.67
C SER A 132 -10.98 -8.77 25.41
N SER A 133 -10.69 -7.53 24.98
CA SER A 133 -9.68 -7.29 23.97
C SER A 133 -8.44 -8.10 24.39
N ARG A 134 -8.10 -9.13 23.61
CA ARG A 134 -6.95 -9.96 23.89
C ARG A 134 -5.72 -9.15 23.61
N ILE A 135 -5.22 -8.44 24.60
CA ILE A 135 -3.92 -7.77 24.54
C ILE A 135 -2.89 -8.84 24.77
N ALA A 136 -2.17 -9.24 23.72
CA ALA A 136 -0.99 -10.08 23.86
C ALA A 136 0.21 -9.22 24.31
N PRO A 137 1.21 -9.82 24.99
CA PRO A 137 2.37 -9.08 25.51
C PRO A 137 3.04 -8.25 24.42
N ALA A 138 3.47 -7.06 24.79
CA ALA A 138 4.23 -6.16 23.93
C ALA A 138 5.60 -6.77 23.57
N ILE A 139 5.91 -6.77 22.28
CA ILE A 139 7.24 -7.11 21.76
C ILE A 139 7.84 -5.84 21.16
N GLY A 140 8.96 -5.39 21.70
CA GLY A 140 9.66 -4.20 21.16
C GLY A 140 8.81 -2.92 21.12
N GLY A 141 7.88 -2.73 22.11
CA GLY A 141 7.00 -1.59 22.18
C GLY A 141 5.73 -1.71 21.32
N PHE A 142 5.42 -2.90 20.81
CA PHE A 142 4.17 -3.18 20.08
C PHE A 142 3.27 -4.15 20.87
N VAL A 143 1.96 -4.05 20.65
CA VAL A 143 0.94 -4.93 21.23
C VAL A 143 0.02 -5.44 20.14
N MET A 144 -0.52 -6.64 20.34
CA MET A 144 -1.62 -7.15 19.52
C MET A 144 -2.94 -6.76 20.17
N ARG A 145 -3.78 -6.01 19.45
CA ARG A 145 -5.14 -5.65 19.86
C ARG A 145 -6.12 -6.11 18.79
N ASP A 146 -7.03 -6.98 19.17
CA ASP A 146 -8.10 -7.49 18.28
C ASP A 146 -7.57 -8.09 16.94
N GLY A 147 -6.36 -8.65 16.93
CA GLY A 147 -5.72 -9.24 15.75
C GLY A 147 -4.89 -8.28 14.92
N GLU A 148 -4.81 -7.01 15.30
CA GLU A 148 -3.96 -6.00 14.67
C GLU A 148 -2.77 -5.64 15.55
N LEU A 149 -1.64 -5.31 14.91
CA LEU A 149 -0.46 -4.78 15.57
C LEU A 149 -0.63 -3.28 15.81
N ASP A 150 -0.40 -2.85 17.04
CA ASP A 150 -0.50 -1.45 17.45
C ASP A 150 0.69 -1.06 18.32
N VAL A 151 0.93 0.23 18.54
CA VAL A 151 1.91 0.70 19.51
C VAL A 151 1.42 0.46 20.94
N ALA A 152 2.34 0.07 21.84
CA ALA A 152 2.01 -0.12 23.25
C ALA A 152 1.75 1.24 23.94
N ASP A 153 2.55 2.26 23.63
CA ASP A 153 2.42 3.63 24.10
C ASP A 153 2.30 4.59 22.90
N THR A 154 1.18 5.30 22.83
CA THR A 154 0.90 6.28 21.77
C THR A 154 1.80 7.53 21.81
N ASN A 155 2.50 7.78 22.92
CA ASN A 155 3.46 8.86 23.07
C ASN A 155 4.86 8.49 22.57
N GLU A 156 5.08 7.21 22.26
CA GLU A 156 6.39 6.73 21.82
C GLU A 156 6.62 7.09 20.34
N THR A 157 7.74 7.76 20.07
CA THR A 157 8.12 8.14 18.70
C THR A 157 8.62 6.93 17.92
N LEU A 158 8.09 6.74 16.72
CA LEU A 158 8.61 5.76 15.78
C LEU A 158 9.79 6.34 15.00
N ASP A 159 10.79 5.52 14.77
CA ASP A 159 11.89 5.75 13.85
C ASP A 159 11.98 4.62 12.81
N GLY A 160 12.96 4.70 11.91
CA GLY A 160 13.16 3.68 10.86
C GLY A 160 13.37 2.28 11.42
N ASN A 161 14.09 2.12 12.53
CA ASN A 161 14.35 0.83 13.16
C ASN A 161 13.05 0.22 13.73
N ARG A 162 12.27 1.01 14.41
CA ARG A 162 10.99 0.57 14.96
C ARG A 162 9.97 0.23 13.87
N MET A 163 9.94 1.02 12.79
CA MET A 163 9.12 0.67 11.63
C MET A 163 9.54 -0.67 11.02
N MET A 164 10.85 -0.91 10.85
CA MET A 164 11.38 -2.20 10.36
C MET A 164 11.00 -3.37 11.29
N MET A 165 11.03 -3.17 12.61
CA MET A 165 10.58 -4.17 13.59
C MET A 165 9.08 -4.48 13.43
N ALA A 166 8.23 -3.46 13.26
CA ALA A 166 6.80 -3.64 13.06
C ALA A 166 6.51 -4.45 11.78
N PHE A 167 7.18 -4.14 10.66
CA PHE A 167 7.06 -4.92 9.42
C PHE A 167 7.52 -6.37 9.60
N SER A 168 8.66 -6.58 10.25
CA SER A 168 9.16 -7.92 10.54
C SER A 168 8.21 -8.73 11.41
N TYR A 169 7.60 -8.10 12.40
CA TYR A 169 6.62 -8.74 13.28
C TYR A 169 5.32 -9.07 12.54
N ALA A 170 4.77 -8.12 11.78
CA ALA A 170 3.59 -8.32 10.96
C ALA A 170 3.80 -9.46 9.94
N GLN A 171 4.96 -9.48 9.27
CA GLN A 171 5.34 -10.57 8.36
C GLN A 171 5.40 -11.93 9.07
N ALA A 172 6.00 -12.00 10.26
CA ALA A 172 6.16 -13.24 11.00
C ALA A 172 4.84 -13.81 11.53
N THR A 173 3.92 -12.94 11.93
CA THR A 173 2.64 -13.32 12.56
C THR A 173 1.46 -13.35 11.59
N GLY A 174 1.57 -12.67 10.44
CA GLY A 174 0.45 -12.42 9.53
C GLY A 174 -0.52 -11.36 10.07
N ALA A 175 -0.13 -10.57 11.06
CA ALA A 175 -0.97 -9.53 11.63
C ALA A 175 -1.07 -8.32 10.70
N ASN A 176 -2.24 -7.70 10.64
CA ASN A 176 -2.41 -6.38 10.03
C ASN A 176 -1.87 -5.30 10.98
N LEU A 177 -1.53 -4.13 10.41
CA LEU A 177 -1.20 -2.95 11.22
C LEU A 177 -2.48 -2.17 11.49
N SER A 178 -2.67 -1.70 12.73
CA SER A 178 -3.78 -0.82 13.06
C SER A 178 -3.69 0.49 12.26
N SER A 179 -4.83 1.11 11.96
CA SER A 179 -4.85 2.41 11.26
C SER A 179 -4.03 3.47 12.02
N ALA A 180 -4.06 3.45 13.35
CA ALA A 180 -3.29 4.37 14.19
C ALA A 180 -1.78 4.16 14.04
N LEU A 181 -1.32 2.89 14.00
CA LEU A 181 0.07 2.56 13.78
C LEU A 181 0.51 2.97 12.37
N GLN A 182 -0.29 2.70 11.34
CA GLN A 182 0.01 3.11 9.95
C GLN A 182 0.18 4.62 9.82
N GLU A 183 -0.66 5.42 10.49
CA GLU A 183 -0.54 6.88 10.51
C GLU A 183 0.74 7.35 11.19
N THR A 184 1.04 6.77 12.34
CA THR A 184 2.26 7.08 13.08
C THR A 184 3.49 6.73 12.25
N MET A 185 3.47 5.59 11.52
CA MET A 185 4.53 5.21 10.60
C MET A 185 4.66 6.19 9.43
N GLN A 186 3.54 6.63 8.85
CA GLN A 186 3.58 7.62 7.76
C GLN A 186 4.14 8.98 8.24
N ALA A 187 3.80 9.42 9.44
CA ALA A 187 4.37 10.62 10.02
C ALA A 187 5.88 10.48 10.29
N ALA A 188 6.33 9.27 10.63
CA ALA A 188 7.72 8.93 10.92
C ALA A 188 8.58 8.63 9.66
N LEU A 189 7.99 8.55 8.46
CA LEU A 189 8.73 8.28 7.21
C LEU A 189 9.95 9.19 6.96
N PRO A 190 9.99 10.46 7.37
CA PRO A 190 11.21 11.27 7.25
C PRO A 190 12.43 10.71 8.00
N SER A 191 12.23 9.87 9.03
CA SER A 191 13.31 9.20 9.76
C SER A 191 14.03 8.12 8.91
N VAL A 192 13.41 7.64 7.83
CA VAL A 192 14.02 6.72 6.85
C VAL A 192 14.95 7.52 5.92
N ASN A 193 15.97 8.10 6.51
CA ASN A 193 16.97 8.93 5.86
C ASN A 193 18.22 8.12 5.45
N LYS A 194 19.23 8.80 4.90
CA LYS A 194 20.47 8.17 4.45
C LYS A 194 21.19 7.44 5.60
N THR A 195 21.22 8.02 6.79
CA THR A 195 21.90 7.42 7.97
C THR A 195 21.25 6.09 8.34
N PHE A 196 19.92 6.04 8.43
CA PHE A 196 19.19 4.82 8.71
C PHE A 196 19.45 3.76 7.61
N ARG A 197 19.31 4.11 6.33
CA ARG A 197 19.51 3.18 5.21
C ARG A 197 20.91 2.58 5.14
N SER A 198 21.91 3.31 5.64
CA SER A 198 23.31 2.85 5.67
C SER A 198 23.66 2.12 6.96
N SER A 199 22.73 1.93 7.89
CA SER A 199 23.00 1.24 9.13
C SER A 199 23.06 -0.28 8.94
N PRO A 200 24.05 -0.95 9.56
CA PRO A 200 24.14 -2.42 9.52
C PRO A 200 22.90 -3.10 10.10
N GLU A 201 22.28 -2.49 11.11
CA GLU A 201 21.10 -3.00 11.79
C GLU A 201 19.89 -3.04 10.85
N ALA A 202 19.65 -1.96 10.09
CA ALA A 202 18.59 -1.90 9.10
C ALA A 202 18.81 -2.93 7.98
N ALA A 203 20.05 -3.07 7.49
CA ALA A 203 20.40 -4.05 6.48
C ALA A 203 20.19 -5.50 6.99
N GLN A 204 20.61 -5.81 8.21
CA GLN A 204 20.42 -7.14 8.80
C GLN A 204 18.93 -7.46 9.02
N ALA A 205 18.14 -6.49 9.50
CA ALA A 205 16.71 -6.67 9.69
C ALA A 205 16.01 -6.92 8.35
N PHE A 206 16.34 -6.17 7.31
CA PHE A 206 15.81 -6.37 5.97
C PHE A 206 16.18 -7.73 5.37
N LEU A 207 17.46 -8.12 5.45
CA LEU A 207 17.92 -9.45 5.01
C LEU A 207 17.22 -10.59 5.77
N LYS A 208 16.96 -10.40 7.07
CA LYS A 208 16.18 -11.37 7.85
C LYS A 208 14.75 -11.50 7.32
N MET A 209 14.10 -10.40 6.93
CA MET A 209 12.79 -10.44 6.29
C MET A 209 12.83 -11.19 4.95
N LEU A 210 13.86 -10.98 4.13
CA LEU A 210 14.05 -11.68 2.85
C LEU A 210 14.35 -13.19 3.01
N ARG A 211 14.74 -13.66 4.20
CA ARG A 211 14.91 -15.09 4.51
C ARG A 211 13.66 -15.80 4.97
N ALA A 212 12.56 -15.08 5.18
CA ALA A 212 11.29 -15.64 5.66
C ALA A 212 10.53 -16.36 4.55
N LYS A 213 11.01 -17.55 4.13
CA LYS A 213 10.44 -18.38 3.03
C LYS A 213 8.92 -18.46 3.14
N GLY A 214 8.23 -18.14 2.04
CA GLY A 214 6.78 -18.21 1.91
C GLY A 214 6.01 -17.04 2.54
N ARG A 215 6.71 -15.96 2.96
CA ARG A 215 6.10 -14.76 3.56
C ARG A 215 6.82 -13.46 3.18
N VAL A 216 7.75 -13.49 2.25
CA VAL A 216 8.56 -12.31 1.89
C VAL A 216 7.72 -11.26 1.22
N ALA A 217 6.87 -11.66 0.27
CA ALA A 217 5.99 -10.75 -0.47
C ALA A 217 5.06 -9.97 0.46
N ALA A 218 4.47 -10.62 1.47
CA ALA A 218 3.57 -9.97 2.42
C ALA A 218 4.27 -8.82 3.17
N GLY A 219 5.50 -9.04 3.64
CA GLY A 219 6.30 -8.00 4.29
C GLY A 219 6.65 -6.84 3.35
N LEU A 220 7.10 -7.15 2.12
CA LEU A 220 7.47 -6.15 1.13
C LEU A 220 6.26 -5.35 0.64
N ARG A 221 5.10 -5.99 0.44
CA ARG A 221 3.85 -5.28 0.11
C ARG A 221 3.49 -4.27 1.18
N LEU A 222 3.48 -4.68 2.44
CA LEU A 222 3.17 -3.80 3.55
C LEU A 222 4.13 -2.60 3.63
N MET A 223 5.44 -2.84 3.44
CA MET A 223 6.44 -1.77 3.35
C MET A 223 6.19 -0.86 2.15
N HIS A 224 5.78 -1.42 1.00
CA HIS A 224 5.47 -0.65 -0.21
C HIS A 224 4.20 0.18 -0.06
N GLU A 225 3.13 -0.38 0.48
CA GLU A 225 1.85 0.30 0.72
C GLU A 225 2.01 1.53 1.60
N LEU A 226 2.92 1.48 2.57
CA LEU A 226 3.21 2.59 3.48
C LEU A 226 4.35 3.51 2.98
N ASP A 227 4.78 3.39 1.72
CA ASP A 227 5.88 4.16 1.11
C ASP A 227 7.25 3.97 1.79
N PHE A 228 7.38 3.00 2.69
CA PHE A 228 8.63 2.70 3.38
C PHE A 228 9.65 2.05 2.43
N LEU A 229 9.22 1.07 1.62
CA LEU A 229 10.13 0.31 0.75
C LEU A 229 10.88 1.22 -0.22
N GLY A 230 10.18 2.13 -0.90
CA GLY A 230 10.81 3.08 -1.82
C GLY A 230 11.66 4.16 -1.16
N LYS A 231 11.42 4.45 0.13
CA LYS A 231 12.31 5.32 0.92
C LYS A 231 13.53 4.57 1.43
N PHE A 232 13.39 3.31 1.80
CA PHE A 232 14.47 2.45 2.25
C PHE A 232 15.38 2.05 1.10
N LEU A 233 14.82 1.68 -0.04
CA LEU A 233 15.50 1.37 -1.30
C LEU A 233 15.11 2.41 -2.36
N PRO A 234 15.85 3.53 -2.51
CA PRO A 234 15.49 4.59 -3.46
C PRO A 234 15.44 4.12 -4.91
N GLU A 235 16.22 3.09 -5.25
CA GLU A 235 16.21 2.44 -6.54
C GLU A 235 14.83 1.87 -6.84
N PHE A 236 14.25 1.10 -5.92
CA PHE A 236 12.89 0.60 -6.00
C PHE A 236 11.86 1.75 -5.97
N GLY A 237 12.15 2.82 -5.22
CA GLY A 237 11.30 4.01 -5.18
C GLY A 237 11.14 4.69 -6.55
N ARG A 238 12.18 4.65 -7.41
CA ARG A 238 12.14 5.22 -8.77
C ARG A 238 11.25 4.46 -9.74
N VAL A 239 11.06 3.17 -9.51
CA VAL A 239 10.21 2.32 -10.35
C VAL A 239 8.78 2.17 -9.81
N THR A 240 8.45 2.84 -8.70
CA THR A 240 7.09 2.84 -8.14
C THR A 240 6.12 3.45 -9.15
N CYS A 241 5.10 2.67 -9.52
CA CYS A 241 4.12 3.04 -10.56
C CYS A 241 4.72 3.29 -11.95
N LEU A 242 5.97 2.87 -12.20
CA LEU A 242 6.59 3.00 -13.51
C LEU A 242 5.92 2.04 -14.50
N VAL A 243 5.50 2.58 -15.63
CA VAL A 243 4.87 1.84 -16.74
C VAL A 243 5.86 1.75 -17.89
N GLN A 244 6.03 0.55 -18.40
CA GLN A 244 6.71 0.30 -19.67
C GLN A 244 5.64 0.08 -20.74
N HIS A 245 5.65 0.91 -21.79
CA HIS A 245 4.63 0.89 -22.82
C HIS A 245 4.95 -0.17 -23.88
N ASP A 246 4.71 -1.44 -23.52
CA ASP A 246 4.80 -2.55 -24.45
C ASP A 246 3.64 -3.55 -24.27
N LEU A 247 3.54 -4.52 -25.19
CA LEU A 247 2.49 -5.54 -25.19
C LEU A 247 2.70 -6.65 -24.16
N TYR A 248 3.87 -6.72 -23.52
CA TYR A 248 4.26 -7.82 -22.64
C TYR A 248 4.07 -7.47 -21.16
N HIS A 249 4.25 -6.19 -20.79
CA HIS A 249 4.16 -5.75 -19.40
C HIS A 249 2.72 -5.37 -19.02
N ARG A 250 2.09 -6.26 -18.25
CA ARG A 250 0.70 -6.10 -17.80
C ARG A 250 0.59 -5.25 -16.52
N TYR A 251 1.67 -5.15 -15.78
CA TYR A 251 1.76 -4.49 -14.48
C TYR A 251 2.80 -3.37 -14.52
N THR A 252 2.72 -2.45 -13.58
CA THR A 252 3.83 -1.53 -13.29
C THR A 252 5.04 -2.29 -12.77
N VAL A 253 6.26 -1.75 -12.93
CA VAL A 253 7.51 -2.44 -12.57
C VAL A 253 7.52 -2.86 -11.09
N ASP A 254 7.09 -1.97 -10.19
CA ASP A 254 6.95 -2.28 -8.76
C ASP A 254 5.96 -3.43 -8.48
N GLU A 255 4.79 -3.40 -9.12
CA GLU A 255 3.79 -4.47 -8.96
C GLU A 255 4.26 -5.78 -9.59
N HIS A 256 4.90 -5.74 -10.76
CA HIS A 256 5.51 -6.93 -11.38
C HIS A 256 6.52 -7.58 -10.44
N THR A 257 7.43 -6.79 -9.90
CA THR A 257 8.46 -7.24 -8.95
C THR A 257 7.85 -7.89 -7.71
N LEU A 258 6.86 -7.25 -7.08
CA LEU A 258 6.20 -7.80 -5.90
C LEU A 258 5.44 -9.10 -6.21
N ARG A 259 4.77 -9.19 -7.38
CA ARG A 259 4.09 -10.42 -7.84
C ARG A 259 5.05 -11.55 -8.13
N THR A 260 6.24 -11.26 -8.66
CA THR A 260 7.27 -12.27 -8.88
C THR A 260 7.73 -12.88 -7.57
N ILE A 261 7.92 -12.07 -6.53
CA ILE A 261 8.26 -12.55 -5.18
C ILE A 261 7.07 -13.31 -4.55
N GLU A 262 5.84 -12.85 -4.77
CA GLU A 262 4.62 -13.54 -4.32
C GLU A 262 4.50 -14.95 -4.95
N ALA A 263 4.77 -15.07 -6.25
CA ALA A 263 4.78 -16.36 -6.92
C ALA A 263 5.85 -17.32 -6.35
N LEU A 264 6.99 -16.79 -5.88
CA LEU A 264 8.01 -17.59 -5.20
C LEU A 264 7.57 -18.02 -3.78
N ASP A 265 6.88 -17.14 -3.06
CA ASP A 265 6.26 -17.48 -1.77
C ASP A 265 5.16 -18.54 -1.96
N ASP A 266 4.33 -18.40 -2.98
CA ASP A 266 3.31 -19.39 -3.33
C ASP A 266 3.93 -20.73 -3.69
N LEU A 267 5.05 -20.75 -4.42
CA LEU A 267 5.82 -21.97 -4.69
C LEU A 267 6.28 -22.65 -3.40
N ALA A 268 6.80 -21.89 -2.43
CA ALA A 268 7.25 -22.41 -1.15
C ALA A 268 6.11 -23.07 -0.34
N ASN A 269 4.90 -22.49 -0.42
CA ASN A 269 3.72 -22.92 0.33
C ASN A 269 2.86 -23.95 -0.43
N SER A 270 3.09 -24.15 -1.73
CA SER A 270 2.25 -24.99 -2.60
C SER A 270 2.34 -26.46 -2.23
N ARG A 271 1.20 -27.15 -2.28
CA ARG A 271 1.09 -28.62 -2.21
C ARG A 271 0.84 -29.25 -3.58
N SER A 272 0.86 -28.47 -4.67
CA SER A 272 0.63 -28.96 -6.03
C SER A 272 1.75 -29.90 -6.47
N LYS A 273 1.37 -31.03 -7.05
CA LYS A 273 2.31 -32.00 -7.66
C LYS A 273 3.04 -31.42 -8.88
N THR A 274 2.38 -30.52 -9.62
CA THR A 274 3.00 -29.88 -10.79
C THR A 274 4.16 -28.96 -10.43
N LEU A 275 4.15 -28.40 -9.22
CA LEU A 275 5.20 -27.52 -8.71
C LEU A 275 6.23 -28.23 -7.82
N GLU A 276 6.09 -29.56 -7.61
CA GLU A 276 6.95 -30.32 -6.70
C GLU A 276 8.44 -30.24 -7.08
N ARG A 277 8.74 -30.34 -8.36
CA ARG A 277 10.12 -30.22 -8.87
C ARG A 277 10.73 -28.86 -8.55
N TYR A 278 9.99 -27.79 -8.83
CA TYR A 278 10.47 -26.42 -8.58
C TYR A 278 10.60 -26.16 -7.07
N ARG A 279 9.66 -26.63 -6.26
CA ARG A 279 9.74 -26.57 -4.80
C ARG A 279 10.96 -27.32 -4.26
N GLY A 280 11.27 -28.50 -4.83
CA GLY A 280 12.46 -29.28 -4.49
C GLY A 280 13.75 -28.49 -4.75
N VAL A 281 13.87 -27.83 -5.90
CA VAL A 281 15.01 -26.94 -6.20
C VAL A 281 15.08 -25.75 -5.23
N PHE A 282 13.93 -25.07 -5.01
CA PHE A 282 13.86 -23.92 -4.10
C PHE A 282 14.24 -24.29 -2.66
N SER A 283 13.85 -25.49 -2.19
CA SER A 283 14.17 -25.95 -0.83
C SER A 283 15.67 -26.16 -0.60
N GLN A 284 16.46 -26.41 -1.65
CA GLN A 284 17.90 -26.60 -1.61
C GLN A 284 18.68 -25.27 -1.55
N ILE A 285 18.06 -24.15 -1.80
CA ILE A 285 18.69 -22.83 -1.74
C ILE A 285 18.96 -22.50 -0.27
N ALA A 286 20.23 -22.44 0.11
CA ALA A 286 20.67 -22.21 1.50
C ALA A 286 20.36 -20.76 1.94
N ASP A 287 20.67 -19.76 1.12
CA ASP A 287 20.38 -18.35 1.39
C ASP A 287 19.38 -17.78 0.37
N THR A 288 18.12 -17.78 0.79
CA THR A 288 17.05 -17.22 -0.05
C THR A 288 17.02 -15.70 -0.07
N ALA A 289 17.73 -15.01 0.84
CA ALA A 289 17.79 -13.55 0.81
C ALA A 289 18.42 -13.03 -0.49
N THR A 290 19.50 -13.68 -0.96
CA THR A 290 20.14 -13.32 -2.22
C THR A 290 19.20 -13.49 -3.41
N LEU A 291 18.41 -14.57 -3.46
CA LEU A 291 17.42 -14.79 -4.51
C LEU A 291 16.31 -13.70 -4.48
N HIS A 292 15.73 -13.44 -3.29
CA HIS A 292 14.69 -12.41 -3.17
C HIS A 292 15.21 -11.01 -3.48
N LEU A 293 16.46 -10.70 -3.08
CA LEU A 293 17.10 -9.44 -3.41
C LEU A 293 17.35 -9.34 -4.92
N GLY A 294 17.80 -10.41 -5.56
CA GLY A 294 17.95 -10.47 -7.02
C GLY A 294 16.62 -10.21 -7.73
N LEU A 295 15.54 -10.87 -7.28
CA LEU A 295 14.19 -10.62 -7.82
C LEU A 295 13.69 -9.18 -7.54
N LEU A 296 14.03 -8.61 -6.40
CA LEU A 296 13.64 -7.24 -6.06
C LEU A 296 14.33 -6.20 -6.94
N MET A 297 15.49 -6.52 -7.48
CA MET A 297 16.36 -5.61 -8.24
C MET A 297 16.45 -5.91 -9.74
N HIS A 298 15.76 -6.95 -10.24
CA HIS A 298 16.01 -7.46 -11.61
C HIS A 298 15.54 -6.50 -12.73
N ASP A 299 14.57 -5.62 -12.45
CA ASP A 299 14.01 -4.64 -13.40
C ASP A 299 14.29 -3.18 -13.00
N ILE A 300 15.29 -2.94 -12.12
CA ILE A 300 15.63 -1.61 -11.59
C ILE A 300 16.88 -1.07 -12.26
#